data_c34a045bac75c22ec81fe5033e344dc3
#
_entry.id   c34a045bac75c22ec81fe5033e344dc3
#
_cell.length_a   1.000
_cell.length_b   1.000
_cell.length_c   1.000
_cell.angle_alpha   90.00
_cell.angle_beta   90.00
_cell.angle_gamma   90.00
#
_symmetry.space_group_name_H-M   'P 1'
#
loop_
_entity.id
_entity.type
_entity.pdbx_description
1 polymer ?
#
loop_
_entity_poly.entity_id
_entity_poly.type
_entity_poly.pdbx_seq_one_letter_code
_entity_poly.pdbx_strand_id
1 'polypeptide(L)'
;MQPSALTPENSAVVMIDHAVGFGNVFRSHDLSLHVNNTVGLAKTAGVFGIPLVLTNGADTGPYGPLFSELRAETGDGRVIVREGNFINAFQTPQFAAAVESAGRRKLVMSGLLTKGCVLGTALAGLERGYEVYVAVDATAGETLETHQVAVQRMIQAGVVPVTWLSLASQYQGSYTNHETVQGFLGLMTQHSAAFGMLFQAQAVRAR
;
A
#
# COMPACT_ATOMS: atom_id res chain seq x y z
N MET A 1 -10.34 -13.92 17.91
CA MET A 1 -8.85 -13.98 18.03
C MET A 1 -8.34 -12.58 17.79
N GLN A 2 -7.57 -11.98 18.72
CA GLN A 2 -6.96 -10.66 18.43
C GLN A 2 -5.90 -10.85 17.35
N PRO A 3 -5.89 -9.97 16.31
CA PRO A 3 -4.85 -10.05 15.29
C PRO A 3 -3.48 -9.89 15.96
N SER A 4 -2.57 -10.80 15.67
CA SER A 4 -1.18 -10.68 16.14
C SER A 4 -0.55 -9.43 15.51
N ALA A 5 0.44 -8.83 16.17
CA ALA A 5 1.11 -7.63 15.67
C ALA A 5 1.67 -7.84 14.25
N LEU A 6 1.62 -6.79 13.41
CA LEU A 6 2.33 -6.76 12.13
C LEU A 6 3.82 -6.61 12.41
N THR A 7 4.62 -7.45 11.75
CA THR A 7 6.09 -7.35 11.76
C THR A 7 6.62 -7.49 10.33
N PRO A 8 7.85 -7.03 10.05
CA PRO A 8 8.47 -7.21 8.74
C PRO A 8 8.54 -8.67 8.30
N GLU A 9 8.74 -9.61 9.24
CA GLU A 9 8.93 -11.03 8.97
C GLU A 9 7.61 -11.75 8.66
N ASN A 10 6.45 -11.22 9.09
CA ASN A 10 5.16 -11.89 8.93
C ASN A 10 4.25 -11.26 7.87
N SER A 11 4.68 -10.15 7.25
CA SER A 11 3.85 -9.39 6.31
C SER A 11 4.47 -9.25 4.91
N ALA A 12 3.61 -9.05 3.91
CA ALA A 12 3.95 -8.62 2.56
C ALA A 12 3.08 -7.40 2.19
N VAL A 13 3.64 -6.47 1.43
CA VAL A 13 2.90 -5.34 0.86
C VAL A 13 2.40 -5.72 -0.53
N VAL A 14 1.13 -5.47 -0.79
CA VAL A 14 0.45 -5.79 -2.05
C VAL A 14 -0.18 -4.51 -2.60
N MET A 15 0.30 -4.06 -3.75
CA MET A 15 -0.12 -2.82 -4.39
C MET A 15 -0.85 -3.11 -5.69
N ILE A 16 -2.10 -2.63 -5.80
CA ILE A 16 -3.05 -3.04 -6.83
C ILE A 16 -3.45 -1.84 -7.68
N ASP A 17 -3.08 -1.85 -8.96
CA ASP A 17 -3.58 -0.93 -10.00
C ASP A 17 -3.46 0.56 -9.67
N HIS A 18 -2.31 0.99 -9.17
CA HIS A 18 -2.00 2.41 -8.99
C HIS A 18 -1.72 3.11 -10.33
N ALA A 19 -2.69 3.01 -11.28
CA ALA A 19 -2.57 3.51 -12.64
C ALA A 19 -2.99 4.97 -12.77
N VAL A 20 -2.33 5.71 -13.67
CA VAL A 20 -2.58 7.14 -13.91
C VAL A 20 -4.02 7.42 -14.34
N GLY A 21 -4.66 6.51 -15.10
CA GLY A 21 -6.05 6.66 -15.54
C GLY A 21 -7.03 6.69 -14.36
N PHE A 22 -6.77 5.94 -13.30
CA PHE A 22 -7.58 6.01 -12.08
C PHE A 22 -7.37 7.32 -11.31
N GLY A 23 -6.22 7.97 -11.44
CA GLY A 23 -5.97 9.30 -10.88
C GLY A 23 -6.98 10.35 -11.36
N ASN A 24 -7.52 10.18 -12.56
CA ASN A 24 -8.55 11.06 -13.11
C ASN A 24 -9.97 10.74 -12.63
N VAL A 25 -10.17 9.58 -11.97
CA VAL A 25 -11.51 9.08 -11.62
C VAL A 25 -11.80 9.22 -10.13
N PHE A 26 -10.85 8.92 -9.25
CA PHE A 26 -11.11 8.99 -7.83
C PHE A 26 -11.20 10.43 -7.30
N ARG A 27 -12.03 10.63 -6.26
CA ARG A 27 -12.28 11.91 -5.59
C ARG A 27 -12.33 11.79 -4.06
N SER A 28 -12.08 10.60 -3.52
CA SER A 28 -12.08 10.39 -2.06
C SER A 28 -10.85 10.99 -1.38
N HIS A 29 -9.77 11.23 -2.12
CA HIS A 29 -8.50 11.79 -1.64
C HIS A 29 -7.99 12.84 -2.63
N ASP A 30 -7.14 13.73 -2.15
CA ASP A 30 -6.30 14.54 -3.02
C ASP A 30 -5.31 13.65 -3.78
N LEU A 31 -5.12 13.92 -5.08
CA LEU A 31 -4.28 13.09 -5.93
C LEU A 31 -2.81 13.10 -5.46
N SER A 32 -2.27 14.28 -5.14
CA SER A 32 -0.86 14.40 -4.74
C SER A 32 -0.61 13.71 -3.39
N LEU A 33 -1.55 13.83 -2.46
CA LEU A 33 -1.47 13.14 -1.18
C LEU A 33 -1.58 11.62 -1.35
N HIS A 34 -2.48 11.14 -2.23
CA HIS A 34 -2.61 9.71 -2.52
C HIS A 34 -1.31 9.15 -3.12
N VAL A 35 -0.72 9.82 -4.11
CA VAL A 35 0.55 9.41 -4.73
C VAL A 35 1.67 9.42 -3.68
N ASN A 36 1.77 10.47 -2.86
CA ASN A 36 2.74 10.55 -1.77
C ASN A 36 2.63 9.37 -0.79
N ASN A 37 1.41 9.05 -0.34
CA ASN A 37 1.17 7.95 0.61
C ASN A 37 1.45 6.59 -0.02
N THR A 38 1.13 6.43 -1.30
CA THR A 38 1.42 5.22 -2.09
C THR A 38 2.94 4.97 -2.17
N VAL A 39 3.71 6.01 -2.49
CA VAL A 39 5.19 5.95 -2.51
C VAL A 39 5.73 5.71 -1.10
N GLY A 40 5.19 6.38 -0.09
CA GLY A 40 5.55 6.16 1.32
C GLY A 40 5.36 4.70 1.76
N LEU A 41 4.27 4.06 1.33
CA LEU A 41 4.03 2.64 1.58
C LEU A 41 5.04 1.74 0.86
N ALA A 42 5.35 2.02 -0.42
CA ALA A 42 6.34 1.25 -1.19
C ALA A 42 7.74 1.36 -0.56
N LYS A 43 8.16 2.57 -0.19
CA LYS A 43 9.43 2.80 0.52
C LYS A 43 9.46 2.14 1.89
N THR A 44 8.32 2.08 2.59
CA THR A 44 8.21 1.33 3.86
C THR A 44 8.59 -0.14 3.65
N ALA A 45 8.08 -0.76 2.57
CA ALA A 45 8.48 -2.13 2.24
C ALA A 45 10.00 -2.26 2.02
N GLY A 46 10.62 -1.29 1.33
CA GLY A 46 12.06 -1.27 1.10
C GLY A 46 12.88 -1.10 2.40
N VAL A 47 12.52 -0.12 3.25
CA VAL A 47 13.23 0.17 4.51
C VAL A 47 13.24 -1.03 5.46
N PHE A 48 12.14 -1.77 5.52
CA PHE A 48 11.99 -2.90 6.43
C PHE A 48 12.21 -4.28 5.79
N GLY A 49 12.65 -4.33 4.52
CA GLY A 49 12.94 -5.59 3.82
C GLY A 49 11.69 -6.47 3.59
N ILE A 50 10.51 -5.85 3.45
CA ILE A 50 9.24 -6.55 3.31
C ILE A 50 9.01 -6.91 1.84
N PRO A 51 8.59 -8.14 1.52
CA PRO A 51 8.21 -8.49 0.15
C PRO A 51 7.14 -7.55 -0.40
N LEU A 52 7.38 -7.03 -1.61
CA LEU A 52 6.46 -6.16 -2.34
C LEU A 52 5.94 -6.91 -3.58
N VAL A 53 4.62 -7.08 -3.67
CA VAL A 53 3.91 -7.59 -4.85
C VAL A 53 3.14 -6.43 -5.47
N LEU A 54 3.44 -6.11 -6.72
CA LEU A 54 2.88 -4.96 -7.44
C LEU A 54 2.19 -5.44 -8.71
N THR A 55 0.95 -5.04 -8.93
CA THR A 55 0.20 -5.38 -10.14
C THR A 55 -0.43 -4.14 -10.78
N ASN A 56 -0.57 -4.19 -12.10
CA ASN A 56 -1.27 -3.20 -12.92
C ASN A 56 -1.88 -3.87 -14.14
N GLY A 57 -2.76 -3.18 -14.85
CA GLY A 57 -3.09 -3.52 -16.23
C GLY A 57 -1.91 -3.24 -17.18
N ALA A 58 -2.06 -3.57 -18.45
CA ALA A 58 -1.07 -3.21 -19.47
C ALA A 58 -0.92 -1.68 -19.56
N ASP A 59 0.29 -1.18 -19.73
CA ASP A 59 0.56 0.27 -19.88
C ASP A 59 -0.17 0.91 -21.07
N THR A 60 -0.45 0.13 -22.11
CA THR A 60 -1.25 0.52 -23.27
C THR A 60 -2.75 0.32 -23.07
N GLY A 61 -3.16 -0.21 -21.92
CA GLY A 61 -4.55 -0.45 -21.58
C GLY A 61 -5.30 0.84 -21.20
N PRO A 62 -6.61 0.73 -20.92
CA PRO A 62 -7.47 1.90 -20.69
C PRO A 62 -7.12 2.71 -19.43
N TYR A 63 -6.42 2.09 -18.48
CA TYR A 63 -6.01 2.76 -17.24
C TYR A 63 -4.57 3.28 -17.28
N GLY A 64 -3.80 2.91 -18.31
CA GLY A 64 -2.44 3.37 -18.53
C GLY A 64 -1.41 2.81 -17.54
N PRO A 65 -0.20 3.41 -17.52
CA PRO A 65 0.89 2.98 -16.67
C PRO A 65 0.64 3.31 -15.19
N LEU A 66 1.48 2.75 -14.33
CA LEU A 66 1.58 3.17 -12.92
C LEU A 66 1.94 4.65 -12.80
N PHE A 67 1.57 5.28 -11.69
CA PHE A 67 2.10 6.59 -11.33
C PHE A 67 3.62 6.59 -11.47
N SER A 68 4.17 7.63 -12.11
CA SER A 68 5.61 7.75 -12.40
C SER A 68 6.46 7.67 -11.14
N GLU A 69 6.00 8.28 -10.05
CA GLU A 69 6.67 8.31 -8.75
C GLU A 69 6.75 6.92 -8.12
N LEU A 70 5.69 6.14 -8.23
CA LEU A 70 5.67 4.75 -7.76
C LEU A 70 6.60 3.87 -8.62
N ARG A 71 6.55 4.05 -9.94
CA ARG A 71 7.40 3.31 -10.88
C ARG A 71 8.89 3.62 -10.64
N ALA A 72 9.22 4.86 -10.39
CA ALA A 72 10.60 5.27 -10.06
C ALA A 72 11.11 4.59 -8.78
N GLU A 73 10.24 4.39 -7.79
CA GLU A 73 10.59 3.73 -6.54
C GLU A 73 10.71 2.20 -6.68
N THR A 74 9.81 1.57 -7.44
CA THR A 74 9.70 0.10 -7.48
C THR A 74 10.47 -0.54 -8.64
N GLY A 75 10.78 0.22 -9.69
CA GLY A 75 11.38 -0.28 -10.94
C GLY A 75 10.39 -1.03 -11.84
N ASP A 76 10.70 -1.07 -13.14
CA ASP A 76 9.81 -1.66 -14.17
C ASP A 76 9.67 -3.19 -14.08
N GLY A 77 10.69 -3.88 -13.62
CA GLY A 77 10.74 -5.35 -13.62
C GLY A 77 9.88 -6.05 -12.57
N ARG A 78 9.19 -5.29 -11.69
CA ARG A 78 8.40 -5.84 -10.58
C ARG A 78 6.90 -5.87 -10.84
N VAL A 79 6.43 -5.24 -11.91
CA VAL A 79 4.99 -5.10 -12.18
C VAL A 79 4.44 -6.38 -12.81
N ILE A 80 3.51 -7.02 -12.12
CA ILE A 80 2.74 -8.13 -12.67
C ILE A 80 1.61 -7.55 -13.51
N VAL A 81 1.68 -7.74 -14.82
CA VAL A 81 0.64 -7.33 -15.74
C VAL A 81 -0.55 -8.28 -15.61
N ARG A 82 -1.70 -7.75 -15.24
CA ARG A 82 -2.93 -8.54 -15.12
C ARG A 82 -3.59 -8.71 -16.46
N GLU A 83 -3.55 -9.92 -16.98
CA GLU A 83 -4.32 -10.32 -18.14
C GLU A 83 -5.75 -10.73 -17.74
N GLY A 84 -6.73 -10.57 -18.62
CA GLY A 84 -8.09 -11.07 -18.44
C GLY A 84 -9.08 -10.12 -17.75
N ASN A 85 -8.70 -8.89 -17.39
CA ASN A 85 -9.59 -7.85 -16.84
C ASN A 85 -10.37 -8.26 -15.57
N PHE A 86 -9.81 -9.12 -14.75
CA PHE A 86 -10.40 -9.55 -13.49
C PHE A 86 -10.34 -8.44 -12.44
N ILE A 87 -11.44 -8.21 -11.72
CA ILE A 87 -11.46 -7.27 -10.59
C ILE A 87 -10.63 -7.81 -9.42
N ASN A 88 -10.80 -9.09 -9.10
CA ASN A 88 -10.01 -9.76 -8.07
C ASN A 88 -8.64 -10.18 -8.63
N ALA A 89 -7.57 -9.60 -8.11
CA ALA A 89 -6.21 -9.88 -8.58
C ALA A 89 -5.78 -11.35 -8.39
N PHE A 90 -6.33 -12.06 -7.41
CA PHE A 90 -6.05 -13.50 -7.22
C PHE A 90 -6.57 -14.39 -8.36
N GLN A 91 -7.40 -13.87 -9.26
CA GLN A 91 -7.79 -14.57 -10.50
C GLN A 91 -6.70 -14.53 -11.57
N THR A 92 -5.65 -13.74 -11.36
CA THR A 92 -4.43 -13.74 -12.18
C THR A 92 -3.42 -14.72 -11.58
N PRO A 93 -3.09 -15.85 -12.26
CA PRO A 93 -2.23 -16.87 -11.69
C PRO A 93 -0.85 -16.35 -11.24
N GLN A 94 -0.25 -15.44 -12.02
CA GLN A 94 1.05 -14.84 -11.73
C GLN A 94 1.01 -14.02 -10.42
N PHE A 95 -0.08 -13.30 -10.18
CA PHE A 95 -0.27 -12.57 -8.94
C PHE A 95 -0.42 -13.52 -7.74
N ALA A 96 -1.28 -14.54 -7.87
CA ALA A 96 -1.48 -15.52 -6.82
C ALA A 96 -0.14 -16.22 -6.45
N ALA A 97 0.62 -16.64 -7.45
CA ALA A 97 1.93 -17.25 -7.25
C ALA A 97 2.95 -16.31 -6.59
N ALA A 98 2.95 -15.01 -6.96
CA ALA A 98 3.85 -14.02 -6.34
C ALA A 98 3.51 -13.78 -4.87
N VAL A 99 2.22 -13.69 -4.52
CA VAL A 99 1.78 -13.56 -3.12
C VAL A 99 2.14 -14.80 -2.31
N GLU A 100 1.95 -15.99 -2.87
CA GLU A 100 2.31 -17.25 -2.22
C GLU A 100 3.83 -17.35 -2.02
N SER A 101 4.62 -17.00 -3.04
CA SER A 101 6.10 -17.00 -2.99
C SER A 101 6.67 -16.02 -1.98
N ALA A 102 5.94 -14.96 -1.63
CA ALA A 102 6.34 -14.05 -0.56
C ALA A 102 6.40 -14.77 0.81
N GLY A 103 5.70 -15.89 0.99
CA GLY A 103 5.76 -16.73 2.19
C GLY A 103 5.24 -16.03 3.45
N ARG A 104 4.32 -15.06 3.31
CA ARG A 104 3.81 -14.25 4.43
C ARG A 104 2.32 -14.52 4.64
N ARG A 105 1.90 -14.57 5.91
CA ARG A 105 0.49 -14.78 6.26
C ARG A 105 -0.32 -13.49 6.29
N LYS A 106 0.33 -12.34 6.44
CA LYS A 106 -0.31 -11.04 6.52
C LYS A 106 -0.06 -10.23 5.26
N LEU A 107 -1.14 -9.76 4.64
CA LEU A 107 -1.09 -8.97 3.42
C LEU A 107 -1.54 -7.53 3.73
N VAL A 108 -0.65 -6.57 3.55
CA VAL A 108 -0.98 -5.15 3.61
C VAL A 108 -1.27 -4.68 2.20
N MET A 109 -2.53 -4.44 1.90
CA MET A 109 -3.00 -4.08 0.57
C MET A 109 -3.21 -2.58 0.42
N SER A 110 -2.94 -2.06 -0.76
CA SER A 110 -3.36 -0.72 -1.22
C SER A 110 -3.75 -0.76 -2.69
N GLY A 111 -4.41 0.28 -3.20
CA GLY A 111 -4.72 0.31 -4.62
C GLY A 111 -5.92 1.11 -5.05
N LEU A 112 -6.26 0.97 -6.32
CA LEU A 112 -7.34 1.64 -7.03
C LEU A 112 -8.21 0.64 -7.81
N LEU A 113 -9.56 0.73 -7.72
CA LEU A 113 -10.33 1.57 -6.82
C LEU A 113 -10.79 0.74 -5.60
N THR A 114 -11.01 1.40 -4.47
CA THR A 114 -11.38 0.75 -3.20
C THR A 114 -12.53 -0.24 -3.34
N LYS A 115 -13.64 0.17 -4.00
CA LYS A 115 -14.87 -0.64 -4.18
C LYS A 115 -14.72 -1.84 -5.10
N GLY A 116 -13.67 -1.86 -5.92
CA GLY A 116 -13.43 -2.87 -6.97
C GLY A 116 -12.23 -3.74 -6.67
N CYS A 117 -11.11 -3.43 -7.31
CA CYS A 117 -9.92 -4.28 -7.27
C CYS A 117 -9.39 -4.50 -5.84
N VAL A 118 -9.42 -3.48 -4.98
CA VAL A 118 -8.96 -3.62 -3.60
C VAL A 118 -9.93 -4.49 -2.79
N LEU A 119 -11.21 -4.13 -2.76
CA LEU A 119 -12.24 -4.89 -2.02
C LEU A 119 -12.29 -6.35 -2.48
N GLY A 120 -12.37 -6.60 -3.80
CA GLY A 120 -12.46 -7.95 -4.35
C GLY A 120 -11.23 -8.80 -4.02
N THR A 121 -10.03 -8.21 -4.07
CA THR A 121 -8.79 -8.92 -3.73
C THR A 121 -8.65 -9.14 -2.23
N ALA A 122 -9.06 -8.16 -1.40
CA ALA A 122 -9.02 -8.29 0.06
C ALA A 122 -9.92 -9.43 0.56
N LEU A 123 -11.17 -9.50 0.06
CA LEU A 123 -12.08 -10.59 0.42
C LEU A 123 -11.55 -11.95 -0.02
N ALA A 124 -11.02 -12.04 -1.24
CA ALA A 124 -10.41 -13.28 -1.74
C ALA A 124 -9.14 -13.67 -0.96
N GLY A 125 -8.40 -12.70 -0.42
CA GLY A 125 -7.29 -12.95 0.48
C GLY A 125 -7.73 -13.61 1.78
N LEU A 126 -8.80 -13.08 2.41
CA LEU A 126 -9.41 -13.68 3.61
C LEU A 126 -9.89 -15.12 3.35
N GLU A 127 -10.57 -15.37 2.23
CA GLU A 127 -11.05 -16.71 1.83
C GLU A 127 -9.88 -17.71 1.66
N ARG A 128 -8.69 -17.23 1.29
CA ARG A 128 -7.46 -18.02 1.18
C ARG A 128 -6.72 -18.20 2.51
N GLY A 129 -7.28 -17.67 3.61
CA GLY A 129 -6.70 -17.80 4.95
C GLY A 129 -5.60 -16.80 5.27
N TYR A 130 -5.42 -15.76 4.47
CA TYR A 130 -4.54 -14.64 4.83
C TYR A 130 -5.22 -13.73 5.88
N GLU A 131 -4.39 -13.12 6.73
CA GLU A 131 -4.80 -11.96 7.53
C GLU A 131 -4.61 -10.72 6.64
N VAL A 132 -5.68 -10.00 6.35
CA VAL A 132 -5.65 -8.89 5.38
C VAL A 132 -5.75 -7.55 6.11
N TYR A 133 -4.85 -6.65 5.76
CA TYR A 133 -4.80 -5.26 6.18
C TYR A 133 -4.94 -4.36 4.95
N VAL A 134 -5.56 -3.20 5.07
CA VAL A 134 -5.67 -2.23 3.98
C VAL A 134 -5.15 -0.87 4.44
N ALA A 135 -4.15 -0.34 3.73
CA ALA A 135 -3.66 1.03 3.91
C ALA A 135 -4.67 2.00 3.29
N VAL A 136 -5.60 2.49 4.12
CA VAL A 136 -6.76 3.27 3.66
C VAL A 136 -6.37 4.61 3.06
N ASP A 137 -5.28 5.19 3.49
CA ASP A 137 -4.72 6.46 3.00
C ASP A 137 -3.87 6.31 1.71
N ALA A 138 -3.53 5.07 1.34
CA ALA A 138 -2.93 4.70 0.06
C ALA A 138 -3.92 3.92 -0.83
N THR A 139 -5.23 4.04 -0.57
CA THR A 139 -6.31 3.40 -1.31
C THR A 139 -7.40 4.44 -1.55
N ALA A 140 -7.89 4.59 -2.78
CA ALA A 140 -8.86 5.64 -3.09
C ALA A 140 -10.06 5.13 -3.90
N GLY A 141 -11.19 5.83 -3.78
CA GLY A 141 -12.47 5.55 -4.45
C GLY A 141 -13.00 6.72 -5.25
N GLU A 142 -13.98 6.47 -6.11
CA GLU A 142 -14.60 7.50 -6.97
C GLU A 142 -15.18 8.67 -6.18
N THR A 143 -15.82 8.37 -5.05
CA THR A 143 -16.31 9.37 -4.10
C THR A 143 -15.89 8.99 -2.68
N LEU A 144 -15.98 9.93 -1.77
CA LEU A 144 -15.72 9.67 -0.35
C LEU A 144 -16.64 8.57 0.20
N GLU A 145 -17.94 8.62 -0.15
CA GLU A 145 -18.94 7.63 0.28
C GLU A 145 -18.61 6.23 -0.25
N THR A 146 -18.27 6.12 -1.55
CA THR A 146 -17.92 4.82 -2.15
C THR A 146 -16.68 4.21 -1.48
N HIS A 147 -15.69 5.04 -1.18
CA HIS A 147 -14.49 4.63 -0.45
C HIS A 147 -14.83 4.15 0.96
N GLN A 148 -15.57 4.97 1.73
CA GLN A 148 -15.93 4.66 3.11
C GLN A 148 -16.77 3.39 3.23
N VAL A 149 -17.79 3.23 2.37
CA VAL A 149 -18.64 2.01 2.36
C VAL A 149 -17.82 0.76 2.03
N ALA A 150 -16.88 0.86 1.08
CA ALA A 150 -16.01 -0.26 0.75
C ALA A 150 -15.07 -0.62 1.91
N VAL A 151 -14.49 0.39 2.59
CA VAL A 151 -13.65 0.17 3.79
C VAL A 151 -14.48 -0.47 4.91
N GLN A 152 -15.68 0.05 5.19
CA GLN A 152 -16.56 -0.54 6.21
C GLN A 152 -16.90 -1.99 5.91
N ARG A 153 -17.21 -2.31 4.64
CA ARG A 153 -17.49 -3.69 4.22
C ARG A 153 -16.27 -4.60 4.43
N MET A 154 -15.07 -4.13 4.12
CA MET A 154 -13.82 -4.87 4.39
C MET A 154 -13.63 -5.12 5.89
N ILE A 155 -13.86 -4.11 6.74
CA ILE A 155 -13.77 -4.25 8.21
C ILE A 155 -14.77 -5.29 8.71
N GLN A 156 -16.02 -5.25 8.25
CA GLN A 156 -17.05 -6.24 8.63
C GLN A 156 -16.68 -7.67 8.21
N ALA A 157 -15.91 -7.83 7.14
CA ALA A 157 -15.39 -9.12 6.67
C ALA A 157 -14.14 -9.59 7.45
N GLY A 158 -13.54 -8.74 8.29
CA GLY A 158 -12.35 -9.06 9.07
C GLY A 158 -11.05 -8.45 8.57
N VAL A 159 -11.10 -7.55 7.59
CA VAL A 159 -9.93 -6.76 7.16
C VAL A 159 -9.60 -5.69 8.20
N VAL A 160 -8.33 -5.49 8.50
CA VAL A 160 -7.86 -4.48 9.45
C VAL A 160 -7.42 -3.22 8.70
N PRO A 161 -8.04 -2.05 8.94
CA PRO A 161 -7.59 -0.80 8.34
C PRO A 161 -6.32 -0.29 9.03
N VAL A 162 -5.38 0.20 8.23
CA VAL A 162 -4.14 0.85 8.68
C VAL A 162 -3.89 2.11 7.84
N THR A 163 -2.91 2.93 8.24
CA THR A 163 -2.31 3.96 7.40
C THR A 163 -0.85 3.61 7.14
N TRP A 164 -0.28 4.11 6.02
CA TRP A 164 1.11 3.78 5.69
C TRP A 164 2.09 4.17 6.82
N LEU A 165 1.88 5.34 7.45
CA LEU A 165 2.74 5.82 8.52
C LEU A 165 2.53 5.05 9.84
N SER A 166 1.28 4.67 10.17
CA SER A 166 1.02 3.83 11.34
C SER A 166 1.67 2.45 11.19
N LEU A 167 1.67 1.92 9.97
CA LEU A 167 2.33 0.69 9.61
C LEU A 167 3.86 0.80 9.76
N ALA A 168 4.47 1.84 9.17
CA ALA A 168 5.91 2.09 9.29
C ALA A 168 6.34 2.26 10.75
N SER A 169 5.52 2.95 11.58
CA SER A 169 5.75 3.13 13.01
C SER A 169 5.68 1.81 13.77
N GLN A 170 4.74 0.93 13.41
CA GLN A 170 4.60 -0.39 14.02
C GLN A 170 5.80 -1.29 13.68
N TYR A 171 6.29 -1.26 12.43
CA TYR A 171 7.48 -1.99 12.03
C TYR A 171 8.75 -1.48 12.69
N GLN A 172 8.89 -0.18 12.87
CA GLN A 172 10.02 0.40 13.59
C GLN A 172 10.03 0.00 15.07
N GLY A 173 8.88 -0.01 15.72
CA GLY A 173 8.68 -0.42 17.12
C GLY A 173 9.41 0.45 18.15
N SER A 174 10.68 0.79 17.91
CA SER A 174 11.49 1.62 18.79
C SER A 174 12.52 2.45 18.00
N TYR A 175 12.74 3.68 18.42
CA TYR A 175 13.85 4.51 17.89
C TYR A 175 15.24 3.96 18.24
N THR A 176 15.33 2.98 19.13
CA THR A 176 16.58 2.27 19.44
C THR A 176 16.87 1.12 18.48
N ASN A 177 15.97 0.82 17.55
CA ASN A 177 16.23 -0.13 16.47
C ASN A 177 17.11 0.54 15.41
N HIS A 178 18.45 0.46 15.63
CA HIS A 178 19.44 1.22 14.85
C HIS A 178 19.56 0.78 13.40
N GLU A 179 19.14 -0.43 13.04
CA GLU A 179 19.22 -0.94 11.69
C GLU A 179 18.28 -0.22 10.73
N THR A 180 17.08 0.16 11.20
CA THR A 180 16.02 0.73 10.35
C THR A 180 15.67 2.18 10.69
N VAL A 181 16.11 2.71 11.85
CA VAL A 181 15.69 4.04 12.34
C VAL A 181 16.02 5.17 11.35
N GLN A 182 17.18 5.13 10.68
CA GLN A 182 17.55 6.18 9.71
C GLN A 182 16.62 6.16 8.49
N GLY A 183 16.29 4.97 7.97
CA GLY A 183 15.32 4.81 6.90
C GLY A 183 13.93 5.27 7.33
N PHE A 184 13.49 4.90 8.53
CA PHE A 184 12.20 5.34 9.09
C PHE A 184 12.10 6.86 9.26
N LEU A 185 13.14 7.52 9.79
CA LEU A 185 13.21 8.99 9.89
C LEU A 185 13.18 9.64 8.50
N GLY A 186 13.85 9.04 7.53
CA GLY A 186 13.80 9.47 6.13
C GLY A 186 12.39 9.41 5.55
N LEU A 187 11.63 8.32 5.80
CA LEU A 187 10.22 8.18 5.41
C LEU A 187 9.37 9.31 6.00
N MET A 188 9.48 9.54 7.30
CA MET A 188 8.71 10.59 7.98
C MET A 188 9.04 11.98 7.43
N THR A 189 10.32 12.28 7.19
CA THR A 189 10.74 13.59 6.70
C THR A 189 10.27 13.85 5.27
N GLN A 190 10.28 12.83 4.42
CA GLN A 190 9.95 12.97 2.99
C GLN A 190 8.46 12.90 2.71
N HIS A 191 7.72 12.09 3.46
CA HIS A 191 6.33 11.75 3.13
C HIS A 191 5.31 12.21 4.17
N SER A 192 5.74 12.79 5.30
CA SER A 192 4.85 13.40 6.30
C SER A 192 5.18 14.87 6.48
N ALA A 193 4.30 15.75 6.00
CA ALA A 193 4.50 17.20 6.10
C ALA A 193 4.71 17.67 7.56
N ALA A 194 3.99 17.09 8.52
CA ALA A 194 4.12 17.43 9.94
C ALA A 194 5.51 17.08 10.50
N PHE A 195 6.01 15.89 10.23
CA PHE A 195 7.35 15.48 10.66
C PHE A 195 8.45 16.20 9.89
N GLY A 196 8.27 16.46 8.60
CA GLY A 196 9.19 17.25 7.79
C GLY A 196 9.39 18.65 8.40
N MET A 197 8.31 19.34 8.76
CA MET A 197 8.39 20.64 9.44
C MET A 197 9.03 20.57 10.82
N LEU A 198 8.71 19.52 11.60
CA LEU A 198 9.31 19.32 12.93
C LEU A 198 10.84 19.17 12.84
N PHE A 199 11.34 18.33 11.96
CA PHE A 199 12.78 18.10 11.80
C PHE A 199 13.50 19.33 11.23
N GLN A 200 12.90 20.07 10.30
CA GLN A 200 13.45 21.33 9.81
C GLN A 200 13.57 22.38 10.95
N ALA A 201 12.55 22.51 11.79
CA ALA A 201 12.58 23.44 12.94
C ALA A 201 13.70 23.07 13.94
N GLN A 202 13.95 21.79 14.16
CA GLN A 202 15.06 21.32 15.02
C GLN A 202 16.42 21.63 14.40
N ALA A 203 16.60 21.43 13.10
CA ALA A 203 17.84 21.72 12.41
C ALA A 203 18.22 23.22 12.41
N VAL A 204 17.21 24.11 12.41
CA VAL A 204 17.43 25.56 12.54
C VAL A 204 17.89 25.93 13.95
N ARG A 205 17.38 25.28 15.00
CA ARG A 205 17.75 25.54 16.40
C ARG A 205 19.14 25.02 16.76
N ALA A 206 19.67 24.07 16.01
CA ALA A 206 20.99 23.46 16.23
C ALA A 206 22.14 24.22 15.56
N ARG A 207 21.85 25.30 14.83
CA ARG A 207 22.81 26.25 14.22
C ARG A 207 22.95 27.50 15.07
#